data_9556dd65d805f5945fded3ef85ac4ecf
#
_entry.id   9556dd65d805f5945fded3ef85ac4ecf
#
_cell.length_a   1.000
_cell.length_b   1.000
_cell.length_c   1.000
_cell.angle_alpha   90.00
_cell.angle_beta   90.00
_cell.angle_gamma   90.00
#
_symmetry.space_group_name_H-M   'P 1'
#
loop_
_entity.id
_entity.type
_entity.pdbx_description
1 polymer ?
#
loop_
_entity_poly.entity_id
_entity_poly.type
_entity_poly.pdbx_seq_one_letter_code
_entity_poly.pdbx_strand_id
1 'polypeptide(L)'
;MTSKLDISLSEKRGKVPVTVLHLAGELDAKTQKDLEARADAVIAEGAKDLILDLSGVTYLGSGGVRIMHAIASRLEMTEDEGIYGEFVRQSEDLSKKLQAEESEVWARPAHLKLFRPSAAASKVLKALGFDRYFPIYDDLDEAVMSF
;
A
#
# COMPACT_ATOMS: atom_id res chain seq x y z
N MET A 1 8.29 -23.50 10.12
CA MET A 1 8.35 -22.16 10.69
C MET A 1 7.20 -21.33 10.23
N THR A 2 6.59 -20.59 11.14
CA THR A 2 5.47 -19.73 10.81
C THR A 2 5.99 -18.33 10.47
N SER A 3 5.50 -17.78 9.39
CA SER A 3 5.79 -16.39 9.04
C SER A 3 5.22 -15.46 10.10
N LYS A 4 5.93 -14.41 10.41
CA LYS A 4 5.51 -13.45 11.41
C LYS A 4 5.68 -12.03 10.91
N LEU A 5 4.63 -11.24 11.13
CA LEU A 5 4.63 -9.82 10.81
C LEU A 5 4.16 -9.04 12.03
N ASP A 6 4.99 -8.13 12.49
CA ASP A 6 4.63 -7.19 13.54
C ASP A 6 4.18 -5.89 12.90
N ILE A 7 3.04 -5.38 13.34
CA ILE A 7 2.48 -4.14 12.81
C ILE A 7 2.24 -3.20 13.97
N SER A 8 2.82 -2.00 13.90
CA SER A 8 2.53 -0.95 14.86
C SER A 8 2.04 0.30 14.13
N LEU A 9 1.35 1.16 14.85
CA LEU A 9 0.74 2.35 14.28
C LEU A 9 1.34 3.59 14.89
N SER A 10 1.48 4.63 14.07
CA SER A 10 1.69 5.97 14.58
C SER A 10 0.88 6.95 13.75
N GLU A 11 0.55 8.08 14.33
CA GLU A 11 -0.14 9.13 13.62
C GLU A 11 0.78 10.33 13.49
N LYS A 12 0.80 10.89 12.29
CA LYS A 12 1.56 12.09 11.98
C LYS A 12 0.62 13.12 11.39
N ARG A 13 0.98 14.36 11.55
CA ARG A 13 0.18 15.44 10.99
C ARG A 13 1.04 16.35 10.14
N GLY A 14 0.74 16.36 8.84
CA GLY A 14 1.30 17.30 7.89
C GLY A 14 0.21 18.28 7.48
N LYS A 15 -0.05 18.39 6.21
CA LYS A 15 -1.19 19.15 5.69
C LYS A 15 -2.51 18.49 6.07
N VAL A 16 -2.49 17.16 6.20
CA VAL A 16 -3.63 16.34 6.61
C VAL A 16 -3.13 15.31 7.62
N PRO A 17 -4.05 14.69 8.39
CA PRO A 17 -3.65 13.57 9.27
C PRO A 17 -3.20 12.39 8.43
N VAL A 18 -2.11 11.76 8.84
CA VAL A 18 -1.55 10.59 8.15
C VAL A 18 -1.32 9.46 9.15
N THR A 19 -1.77 8.28 8.83
CA THR A 19 -1.56 7.09 9.65
C THR A 19 -0.39 6.31 9.07
N VAL A 20 0.58 5.97 9.91
CA VAL A 20 1.75 5.20 9.50
C VAL A 20 1.62 3.79 10.06
N LEU A 21 1.69 2.80 9.19
CA LEU A 21 1.76 1.40 9.57
C LEU A 21 3.21 0.95 9.48
N HIS A 22 3.81 0.68 10.64
CA HIS A 22 5.20 0.21 10.70
C HIS A 22 5.20 -1.31 10.64
N LEU A 23 5.79 -1.86 9.60
CA LEU A 23 5.83 -3.30 9.36
C LEU A 23 7.22 -3.86 9.66
N ALA A 24 7.28 -4.93 10.43
CA ALA A 24 8.54 -5.62 10.71
C ALA A 24 8.33 -7.11 10.60
N GLY A 25 9.13 -7.76 9.78
CA GLY A 25 9.06 -9.19 9.58
C GLY A 25 8.75 -9.60 8.16
N GLU A 26 8.02 -10.67 8.00
CA GLU A 26 7.73 -11.26 6.70
C GLU A 26 6.33 -10.89 6.23
N LEU A 27 6.24 -10.28 5.08
CA LEU A 27 4.96 -9.96 4.45
C LEU A 27 4.77 -10.90 3.26
N ASP A 28 3.99 -11.94 3.47
CA ASP A 28 3.76 -13.01 2.50
C ASP A 28 2.28 -13.43 2.48
N ALA A 29 1.99 -14.53 1.80
CA ALA A 29 0.62 -15.02 1.68
C ALA A 29 -0.02 -15.39 3.01
N LYS A 30 0.77 -15.70 4.03
CA LYS A 30 0.25 -16.07 5.35
C LYS A 30 -0.04 -14.85 6.22
N THR A 31 0.78 -13.83 6.12
CA THR A 31 0.66 -12.62 6.95
C THR A 31 -0.10 -11.49 6.29
N GLN A 32 -0.38 -11.60 4.99
CA GLN A 32 -1.10 -10.55 4.28
C GLN A 32 -2.44 -10.22 4.94
N LYS A 33 -3.10 -11.21 5.53
CA LYS A 33 -4.38 -11.02 6.23
C LYS A 33 -4.24 -10.11 7.44
N ASP A 34 -3.11 -10.18 8.11
CA ASP A 34 -2.85 -9.33 9.28
C ASP A 34 -2.73 -7.87 8.86
N LEU A 35 -2.03 -7.62 7.76
CA LEU A 35 -1.93 -6.27 7.23
C LEU A 35 -3.28 -5.77 6.72
N GLU A 36 -4.01 -6.61 6.02
CA GLU A 36 -5.34 -6.27 5.53
C GLU A 36 -6.28 -5.88 6.68
N ALA A 37 -6.31 -6.70 7.72
CA ALA A 37 -7.17 -6.43 8.87
C ALA A 37 -6.81 -5.11 9.56
N ARG A 38 -5.51 -4.83 9.70
CA ARG A 38 -5.06 -3.61 10.34
C ARG A 38 -5.38 -2.39 9.50
N ALA A 39 -5.17 -2.47 8.19
CA ALA A 39 -5.52 -1.39 7.28
C ALA A 39 -7.03 -1.13 7.28
N ASP A 40 -7.84 -2.19 7.23
CA ASP A 40 -9.29 -2.06 7.27
C ASP A 40 -9.75 -1.38 8.55
N ALA A 41 -9.14 -1.73 9.68
CA ALA A 41 -9.49 -1.14 10.97
C ALA A 41 -9.23 0.37 10.98
N VAL A 42 -8.06 0.81 10.52
CA VAL A 42 -7.76 2.24 10.53
C VAL A 42 -8.59 3.02 9.50
N ILE A 43 -8.90 2.41 8.38
CA ILE A 43 -9.79 3.03 7.38
C ILE A 43 -11.20 3.17 7.95
N ALA A 44 -11.69 2.15 8.65
CA ALA A 44 -12.99 2.20 9.30
C ALA A 44 -13.07 3.28 10.37
N GLU A 45 -11.94 3.61 11.00
CA GLU A 45 -11.85 4.69 11.98
C GLU A 45 -11.73 6.08 11.35
N GLY A 46 -11.66 6.15 10.03
CA GLY A 46 -11.63 7.41 9.31
C GLY A 46 -10.31 7.78 8.67
N ALA A 47 -9.30 6.90 8.73
CA ALA A 47 -8.02 7.18 8.09
C ALA A 47 -8.20 7.22 6.57
N LYS A 48 -7.67 8.26 5.95
CA LYS A 48 -7.76 8.46 4.50
C LYS A 48 -6.40 8.40 3.83
N ASP A 49 -5.35 8.72 4.56
CA ASP A 49 -3.99 8.78 4.03
C ASP A 49 -3.09 7.89 4.86
N LEU A 50 -2.44 6.94 4.21
CA LEU A 50 -1.62 5.93 4.86
C LEU A 50 -0.20 5.92 4.31
N ILE A 51 0.75 5.66 5.20
CA ILE A 51 2.12 5.34 4.83
C ILE A 51 2.41 3.93 5.33
N LEU A 52 2.98 3.10 4.48
CA LEU A 52 3.52 1.81 4.89
C LEU A 52 5.02 1.95 5.08
N ASP A 53 5.47 1.81 6.31
CA ASP A 53 6.89 1.80 6.64
C ASP A 53 7.40 0.39 6.45
N LEU A 54 8.19 0.18 5.41
CA LEU A 54 8.71 -1.13 5.03
C LEU A 54 10.16 -1.35 5.45
N SER A 55 10.71 -0.46 6.27
CA SER A 55 12.12 -0.55 6.68
C SER A 55 12.44 -1.83 7.47
N GLY A 56 11.46 -2.36 8.18
CA GLY A 56 11.62 -3.59 8.95
C GLY A 56 11.20 -4.86 8.24
N VAL A 57 10.82 -4.78 6.98
CA VAL A 57 10.37 -5.97 6.23
C VAL A 57 11.58 -6.78 5.79
N THR A 58 11.64 -8.02 6.26
CA THR A 58 12.75 -8.92 5.93
C THR A 58 12.48 -9.80 4.72
N TYR A 59 11.20 -9.96 4.39
CA TYR A 59 10.78 -10.71 3.23
C TYR A 59 9.48 -10.14 2.69
N LEU A 60 9.42 -9.92 1.39
CA LEU A 60 8.21 -9.45 0.71
C LEU A 60 7.87 -10.44 -0.41
N GLY A 61 6.73 -11.10 -0.29
CA GLY A 61 6.23 -11.99 -1.31
C GLY A 61 5.23 -11.30 -2.24
N SER A 62 4.87 -11.97 -3.31
CA SER A 62 3.88 -11.45 -4.27
C SER A 62 2.52 -11.19 -3.62
N GLY A 63 2.14 -12.03 -2.64
CA GLY A 63 0.90 -11.81 -1.88
C GLY A 63 0.94 -10.51 -1.09
N GLY A 64 2.11 -10.15 -0.56
CA GLY A 64 2.29 -8.88 0.14
C GLY A 64 2.12 -7.69 -0.78
N VAL A 65 2.70 -7.74 -1.97
CA VAL A 65 2.56 -6.66 -2.94
C VAL A 65 1.10 -6.53 -3.37
N ARG A 66 0.44 -7.65 -3.55
CA ARG A 66 -0.98 -7.67 -3.94
C ARG A 66 -1.85 -6.99 -2.88
N ILE A 67 -1.61 -7.26 -1.59
CA ILE A 67 -2.39 -6.63 -0.55
C ILE A 67 -2.11 -5.14 -0.43
N MET A 68 -0.87 -4.72 -0.69
CA MET A 68 -0.55 -3.30 -0.73
C MET A 68 -1.34 -2.59 -1.82
N HIS A 69 -1.44 -3.20 -2.98
CA HIS A 69 -2.25 -2.68 -4.08
C HIS A 69 -3.74 -2.62 -3.70
N ALA A 70 -4.24 -3.66 -3.03
CA ALA A 70 -5.64 -3.69 -2.59
C ALA A 70 -5.93 -2.59 -1.58
N ILE A 71 -5.00 -2.31 -0.68
CA ILE A 71 -5.15 -1.23 0.30
C ILE A 71 -5.21 0.13 -0.42
N ALA A 72 -4.32 0.35 -1.38
CA ALA A 72 -4.31 1.58 -2.17
C ALA A 72 -5.66 1.78 -2.87
N SER A 73 -6.19 0.71 -3.44
CA SER A 73 -7.48 0.74 -4.11
C SER A 73 -8.61 1.10 -3.15
N ARG A 74 -8.61 0.54 -1.96
CA ARG A 74 -9.63 0.85 -0.94
C ARG A 74 -9.61 2.30 -0.51
N LEU A 75 -8.43 2.88 -0.37
CA LEU A 75 -8.32 4.27 0.00
C LEU A 75 -8.89 5.20 -1.07
N GLU A 76 -8.70 4.85 -2.32
CA GLU A 76 -9.32 5.59 -3.42
C GLU A 76 -10.84 5.41 -3.43
N MET A 77 -11.33 4.27 -2.98
CA MET A 77 -12.75 3.94 -2.95
C MET A 77 -13.58 4.73 -1.97
N THR A 78 -12.99 5.14 -0.87
CA THR A 78 -13.75 5.77 0.20
C THR A 78 -14.35 7.12 -0.17
N GLU A 79 -13.92 7.69 -1.27
CA GLU A 79 -14.40 9.00 -1.71
C GLU A 79 -15.60 8.94 -2.64
N ASP A 80 -15.81 7.82 -3.32
CA ASP A 80 -16.91 7.71 -4.26
C ASP A 80 -17.35 6.27 -4.45
N GLU A 81 -18.14 5.77 -3.50
CA GLU A 81 -18.59 4.38 -3.49
C GLU A 81 -19.42 3.98 -4.70
N GLY A 82 -20.17 4.92 -5.28
CA GLY A 82 -21.03 4.63 -6.41
C GLY A 82 -20.26 4.25 -7.68
N ILE A 83 -19.29 5.06 -8.02
CA ILE A 83 -18.42 4.83 -9.18
C ILE A 83 -17.55 3.63 -8.92
N TYR A 84 -17.23 3.42 -7.69
CA TYR A 84 -16.28 2.44 -7.28
C TYR A 84 -16.79 1.00 -7.27
N GLY A 85 -18.03 0.81 -6.88
CA GLY A 85 -18.64 -0.51 -6.95
C GLY A 85 -18.58 -1.08 -8.37
N GLU A 86 -18.74 -0.21 -9.34
CA GLU A 86 -18.66 -0.58 -10.75
C GLU A 86 -17.21 -0.85 -11.16
N PHE A 87 -16.30 -0.06 -10.67
CA PHE A 87 -14.87 -0.25 -10.93
C PHE A 87 -14.34 -1.57 -10.38
N VAL A 88 -14.76 -1.94 -9.18
CA VAL A 88 -14.36 -3.19 -8.55
C VAL A 88 -14.85 -4.40 -9.34
N ARG A 89 -16.05 -4.32 -9.92
CA ARG A 89 -16.55 -5.39 -10.76
C ARG A 89 -15.73 -5.57 -12.03
N GLN A 90 -15.08 -4.50 -12.46
CA GLN A 90 -14.23 -4.52 -13.65
C GLN A 90 -12.78 -4.79 -13.31
N SER A 91 -12.47 -5.04 -12.04
CA SER A 91 -11.09 -5.23 -11.60
C SER A 91 -10.39 -6.43 -12.22
N GLU A 92 -11.15 -7.41 -12.69
CA GLU A 92 -10.57 -8.53 -13.43
C GLU A 92 -10.01 -8.07 -14.77
N ASP A 93 -10.62 -7.08 -15.38
CA ASP A 93 -10.13 -6.49 -16.62
C ASP A 93 -8.98 -5.53 -16.38
N LEU A 94 -8.81 -5.12 -15.14
CA LEU A 94 -7.76 -4.17 -14.78
C LEU A 94 -6.37 -4.74 -15.07
N SER A 95 -6.15 -6.00 -14.79
CA SER A 95 -4.88 -6.66 -15.10
C SER A 95 -4.57 -6.64 -16.58
N LYS A 96 -5.59 -6.79 -17.40
CA LYS A 96 -5.45 -6.74 -18.86
C LYS A 96 -5.20 -5.32 -19.35
N LYS A 97 -5.88 -4.35 -18.77
CA LYS A 97 -5.63 -2.94 -19.08
C LYS A 97 -4.23 -2.53 -18.70
N LEU A 98 -3.74 -3.07 -17.58
CA LEU A 98 -2.39 -2.84 -17.12
C LEU A 98 -1.35 -3.24 -18.14
N GLN A 99 -1.53 -4.39 -18.72
CA GLN A 99 -0.60 -4.90 -19.71
C GLN A 99 -0.72 -4.19 -21.05
N ALA A 100 -1.89 -3.66 -21.36
CA ALA A 100 -2.15 -3.04 -22.64
C ALA A 100 -1.79 -1.55 -22.68
N GLU A 101 -1.86 -0.85 -21.57
CA GLU A 101 -1.70 0.60 -21.53
C GLU A 101 -0.60 1.05 -20.59
N GLU A 102 0.47 0.33 -20.63
CA GLU A 102 1.66 0.37 -19.82
C GLU A 102 1.94 1.58 -18.94
N SER A 103 1.72 2.76 -19.33
CA SER A 103 2.21 3.90 -18.57
C SER A 103 1.28 5.07 -18.50
N GLU A 104 0.30 5.13 -19.35
CA GLU A 104 -0.49 6.34 -19.47
C GLU A 104 -1.57 6.48 -18.43
N VAL A 105 -2.01 5.36 -17.88
CA VAL A 105 -3.24 5.33 -17.13
C VAL A 105 -3.04 5.12 -15.65
N TRP A 106 -1.82 4.81 -15.25
CA TRP A 106 -1.58 4.55 -13.86
C TRP A 106 -1.30 5.81 -13.10
N ALA A 107 -2.39 6.43 -12.70
CA ALA A 107 -2.25 7.41 -11.66
C ALA A 107 -1.67 6.69 -10.44
N ARG A 108 -0.58 7.21 -9.94
CA ARG A 108 0.01 6.70 -8.70
C ARG A 108 -1.01 6.89 -7.59
N PRO A 109 -1.08 5.94 -6.64
CA PRO A 109 -2.02 6.08 -5.53
C PRO A 109 -1.75 7.38 -4.79
N ALA A 110 -2.80 8.16 -4.58
CA ALA A 110 -2.70 9.45 -3.91
C ALA A 110 -2.72 9.30 -2.40
N HIS A 111 -3.32 8.21 -1.91
CA HIS A 111 -3.59 8.04 -0.49
C HIS A 111 -2.79 6.94 0.18
N LEU A 112 -1.91 6.25 -0.55
CA LEU A 112 -1.01 5.26 0.01
C LEU A 112 0.39 5.51 -0.52
N LYS A 113 1.34 5.68 0.39
CA LYS A 113 2.74 5.90 0.05
C LYS A 113 3.60 4.94 0.85
N LEU A 114 4.80 4.67 0.35
CA LEU A 114 5.73 3.76 0.99
C LEU A 114 6.90 4.56 1.56
N PHE A 115 7.34 4.14 2.73
CA PHE A 115 8.49 4.76 3.38
C PHE A 115 9.60 3.73 3.54
N ARG A 116 10.74 4.09 3.04
CA ARG A 116 12.03 3.39 3.21
C ARG A 116 11.94 1.86 3.08
N PRO A 117 11.57 1.34 1.90
CA PRO A 117 11.57 -0.11 1.70
C PRO A 117 12.94 -0.68 2.00
N SER A 118 12.98 -1.81 2.74
CA SER A 118 14.21 -2.55 2.97
C SER A 118 14.80 -3.02 1.65
N ALA A 119 16.05 -3.47 1.67
CA ALA A 119 16.67 -4.03 0.47
C ALA A 119 15.85 -5.19 -0.09
N ALA A 120 15.34 -6.06 0.79
CA ALA A 120 14.50 -7.19 0.38
C ALA A 120 13.19 -6.71 -0.27
N ALA A 121 12.52 -5.74 0.33
CA ALA A 121 11.27 -5.20 -0.22
C ALA A 121 11.51 -4.46 -1.52
N SER A 122 12.55 -3.64 -1.59
CA SER A 122 12.91 -2.90 -2.79
C SER A 122 13.15 -3.80 -3.98
N LYS A 123 13.85 -4.90 -3.76
CA LYS A 123 14.16 -5.86 -4.81
C LYS A 123 12.89 -6.42 -5.45
N VAL A 124 11.93 -6.82 -4.62
CA VAL A 124 10.67 -7.39 -5.11
C VAL A 124 9.81 -6.32 -5.79
N LEU A 125 9.72 -5.13 -5.22
CA LEU A 125 8.97 -4.04 -5.83
C LEU A 125 9.50 -3.71 -7.22
N LYS A 126 10.81 -3.65 -7.37
CA LYS A 126 11.44 -3.40 -8.67
C LYS A 126 11.19 -4.53 -9.66
N ALA A 127 11.32 -5.77 -9.20
CA ALA A 127 11.11 -6.94 -10.05
C ALA A 127 9.69 -7.00 -10.60
N LEU A 128 8.71 -6.54 -9.83
CA LEU A 128 7.31 -6.54 -10.23
C LEU A 128 6.84 -5.22 -10.85
N GLY A 129 7.72 -4.23 -10.93
CA GLY A 129 7.38 -2.92 -11.50
C GLY A 129 6.62 -1.99 -10.58
N PHE A 130 6.41 -2.38 -9.33
CA PHE A 130 5.63 -1.58 -8.39
C PHE A 130 6.42 -0.41 -7.79
N ASP A 131 7.72 -0.38 -7.94
CA ASP A 131 8.53 0.77 -7.55
C ASP A 131 8.17 2.02 -8.36
N ARG A 132 7.59 1.84 -9.54
CA ARG A 132 7.07 2.94 -10.35
C ARG A 132 5.64 3.31 -10.01
N TYR A 133 4.90 2.36 -9.47
CA TYR A 133 3.49 2.57 -9.14
C TYR A 133 3.35 3.30 -7.80
N PHE A 134 3.99 2.81 -6.75
CA PHE A 134 3.88 3.43 -5.44
C PHE A 134 4.85 4.59 -5.28
N PRO A 135 4.37 5.74 -4.78
CA PRO A 135 5.28 6.80 -4.35
C PRO A 135 6.13 6.30 -3.18
N ILE A 136 7.43 6.43 -3.27
CA ILE A 136 8.37 5.93 -2.27
C ILE A 136 9.22 7.09 -1.75
N TYR A 137 9.32 7.18 -0.42
CA TYR A 137 10.05 8.25 0.25
C TYR A 137 11.08 7.67 1.21
N ASP A 138 12.22 8.35 1.33
CA ASP A 138 13.27 7.99 2.27
C ASP A 138 13.20 8.84 3.54
N ASP A 139 12.44 9.91 3.52
CA ASP A 139 12.26 10.82 4.63
C ASP A 139 10.78 10.79 5.04
N LEU A 140 10.53 10.48 6.32
CA LEU A 140 9.15 10.34 6.80
C LEU A 140 8.40 11.67 6.79
N ASP A 141 9.05 12.76 7.18
CA ASP A 141 8.42 14.07 7.19
C ASP A 141 8.03 14.50 5.79
N GLU A 142 8.90 14.23 4.82
CA GLU A 142 8.63 14.50 3.42
C GLU A 142 7.44 13.69 2.92
N ALA A 143 7.37 12.41 3.28
CA ALA A 143 6.26 11.54 2.93
C ALA A 143 4.95 12.09 3.53
N VAL A 144 4.97 12.47 4.79
CA VAL A 144 3.79 13.02 5.50
C VAL A 144 3.31 14.31 4.84
N MET A 145 4.24 15.17 4.47
CA MET A 145 3.90 16.47 3.86
C MET A 145 3.47 16.36 2.40
N SER A 146 3.67 15.22 1.79
CA SER A 146 3.35 15.02 0.37
C SER A 146 1.87 14.76 0.09
N PHE A 147 1.09 14.48 1.11
CA PHE A 147 -0.36 14.25 0.96
C PHE A 147 -1.13 15.54 0.78
#